data_714cf434968695ecb8f00f38dcf98c5a
#
_entry.id   714cf434968695ecb8f00f38dcf98c5a
#
_cell.length_a   1.000
_cell.length_b   1.000
_cell.length_c   1.000
_cell.angle_alpha   90.00
_cell.angle_beta   90.00
_cell.angle_gamma   90.00
#
_symmetry.space_group_name_H-M   'P 1'
#
loop_
_entity.id
_entity.type
_entity.pdbx_description
1 polymer ?
#
loop_
_entity_poly.entity_id
_entity_poly.type
_entity_poly.pdbx_seq_one_letter_code
_entity_poly.pdbx_strand_id
1 'polypeptide(L)'
;VWSRIRGVEKMYEIKDFYVGRTVVMVRRGYDNDIHKRELDNFKEVIVIRKGSRYVTADSNTPFIFDVRNDFKIDNGRGKIAYGLYLCKQDYFDELEKDDLLKEIKRFFNTYDGKVHYSIPLKDLREIAKIIGVEGLIDESTNSL
;
A
#
# COMPACT_ATOMS: atom_id res chain seq x y z
N VAL A 1 8.58 -5.24 6.97
CA VAL A 1 8.16 -3.87 6.71
C VAL A 1 6.64 -3.70 6.80
N TRP A 2 5.88 -4.61 6.22
CA TRP A 2 4.41 -4.55 6.27
C TRP A 2 3.87 -5.12 7.58
N SER A 3 3.05 -4.34 8.29
CA SER A 3 2.37 -4.76 9.51
C SER A 3 0.85 -4.82 9.30
N ARG A 4 0.17 -5.70 10.03
CA ARG A 4 -1.28 -5.85 9.94
C ARG A 4 -1.94 -5.26 11.18
N ILE A 5 -2.84 -4.28 10.98
CA ILE A 5 -3.65 -3.68 12.04
C ILE A 5 -5.12 -3.82 11.63
N ARG A 6 -5.95 -4.51 12.46
CA ARG A 6 -7.39 -4.72 12.19
C ARG A 6 -7.69 -5.32 10.81
N GLY A 7 -6.86 -6.28 10.36
CA GLY A 7 -7.03 -6.90 9.06
C GLY A 7 -6.55 -6.06 7.87
N VAL A 8 -6.08 -4.83 8.10
CA VAL A 8 -5.50 -3.95 7.09
C VAL A 8 -4.00 -3.93 7.26
N GLU A 9 -3.27 -4.20 6.18
CA GLU A 9 -1.82 -4.13 6.18
C GLU A 9 -1.36 -2.69 6.03
N LYS A 10 -0.49 -2.25 6.95
CA LYS A 10 0.13 -0.92 6.92
C LYS A 10 1.63 -1.06 6.79
N MET A 11 2.24 -0.19 5.99
CA MET A 11 3.68 -0.18 5.78
C MET A 11 4.44 0.28 7.01
N TYR A 12 3.95 1.32 7.69
CA TYR A 12 4.66 1.97 8.79
C TYR A 12 3.81 2.13 10.03
N GLU A 13 4.51 2.14 11.17
CA GLU A 13 4.00 2.62 12.44
C GLU A 13 4.61 4.00 12.74
N ILE A 14 3.99 4.78 13.61
CA ILE A 14 4.47 6.12 13.93
C ILE A 14 5.87 6.10 14.57
N LYS A 15 6.23 5.02 15.26
CA LYS A 15 7.56 4.87 15.87
C LYS A 15 8.69 4.80 14.84
N ASP A 16 8.37 4.44 13.59
CA ASP A 16 9.35 4.37 12.51
C ASP A 16 9.88 5.76 12.12
N PHE A 17 9.11 6.81 12.44
CA PHE A 17 9.45 8.19 12.14
C PHE A 17 9.93 8.93 13.40
N TYR A 18 11.14 8.61 13.88
CA TYR A 18 11.68 9.30 15.03
C TYR A 18 12.26 10.66 14.64
N VAL A 19 12.22 11.62 15.58
CA VAL A 19 12.73 12.99 15.38
C VAL A 19 14.21 12.95 15.00
N GLY A 20 14.57 13.68 13.95
CA GLY A 20 15.93 13.72 13.41
C GLY A 20 16.19 12.71 12.31
N ARG A 21 15.28 11.76 12.06
CA ARG A 21 15.44 10.80 10.98
C ARG A 21 15.29 11.48 9.63
N THR A 22 16.22 11.19 8.71
CA THR A 22 16.07 11.56 7.30
C THR A 22 15.19 10.54 6.61
N VAL A 23 14.13 11.02 5.98
CA VAL A 23 13.13 10.20 5.28
C VAL A 23 12.86 10.80 3.91
N VAL A 24 12.05 10.15 3.10
CA VAL A 24 11.74 10.58 1.74
C VAL A 24 10.28 11.02 1.65
N MET A 25 10.07 12.24 1.20
CA MET A 25 8.75 12.74 0.83
C MET A 25 8.60 12.61 -0.69
N VAL A 26 7.49 12.01 -1.13
CA VAL A 26 7.18 11.85 -2.54
C VAL A 26 6.01 12.75 -2.89
N ARG A 27 6.23 13.67 -3.83
CA ARG A 27 5.16 14.45 -4.44
C ARG A 27 4.69 13.68 -5.66
N ARG A 28 3.43 13.27 -5.68
CA ARG A 28 2.86 12.54 -6.81
C ARG A 28 2.47 13.51 -7.93
N GLY A 29 2.87 13.18 -9.16
CA GLY A 29 2.38 13.83 -10.36
C GLY A 29 0.88 13.54 -10.56
N TYR A 30 0.20 14.44 -11.24
CA TYR A 30 -1.26 14.38 -11.42
C TYR A 30 -1.77 13.26 -12.32
N ASP A 31 -0.88 12.51 -12.95
CA ASP A 31 -1.24 11.47 -13.90
C ASP A 31 -1.23 10.07 -13.28
N ASN A 32 -2.35 9.35 -13.44
CA ASN A 32 -2.50 7.98 -12.97
C ASN A 32 -1.83 6.94 -13.89
N ASP A 33 -1.15 7.39 -14.94
CA ASP A 33 -0.50 6.51 -15.88
C ASP A 33 0.81 5.98 -15.30
N ILE A 34 0.98 4.66 -15.35
CA ILE A 34 2.19 3.97 -14.88
C ILE A 34 3.46 4.57 -15.50
N HIS A 35 3.41 4.96 -16.78
CA HIS A 35 4.53 5.56 -17.48
C HIS A 35 4.89 6.97 -17.04
N LYS A 36 4.02 7.63 -16.29
CA LYS A 36 4.22 9.00 -15.79
C LYS A 36 4.67 9.07 -14.35
N ARG A 37 4.82 7.93 -13.68
CA ARG A 37 5.38 7.87 -12.33
C ARG A 37 6.84 8.31 -12.26
N GLU A 38 7.53 8.32 -13.41
CA GLU A 38 8.85 8.93 -13.54
C GLU A 38 8.85 10.43 -13.24
N LEU A 39 7.66 11.06 -13.29
CA LEU A 39 7.48 12.48 -12.95
C LEU A 39 7.28 12.70 -11.44
N ASP A 40 7.18 11.66 -10.63
CA ASP A 40 7.07 11.81 -9.19
C ASP A 40 8.38 12.39 -8.64
N ASN A 41 8.25 13.42 -7.83
CA ASN A 41 9.40 14.11 -7.24
C ASN A 41 9.69 13.53 -5.86
N PHE A 42 10.95 13.17 -5.65
CA PHE A 42 11.47 12.68 -4.38
C PHE A 42 12.26 13.77 -3.70
N LYS A 43 12.03 13.97 -2.41
CA LYS A 43 12.74 14.96 -1.62
C LYS A 43 13.11 14.36 -0.27
N GLU A 44 14.38 14.46 0.10
CA GLU A 44 14.80 14.11 1.45
C GLU A 44 14.32 15.18 2.43
N VAL A 45 13.71 14.74 3.49
CA VAL A 45 13.18 15.60 4.56
C VAL A 45 13.57 15.02 5.91
N ILE A 46 13.56 15.85 6.95
CA ILE A 46 13.91 15.45 8.29
C ILE A 46 12.65 15.49 9.15
N VAL A 47 12.44 14.45 9.96
CA VAL A 47 11.35 14.43 10.94
C VAL A 47 11.71 15.42 12.07
N ILE A 48 10.92 16.47 12.23
CA ILE A 48 11.16 17.53 13.21
C ILE A 48 10.25 17.44 14.43
N ARG A 49 9.10 16.78 14.30
CA ARG A 49 8.14 16.60 15.39
C ARG A 49 7.38 15.30 15.22
N LYS A 50 7.09 14.63 16.31
CA LYS A 50 6.30 13.42 16.33
C LYS A 50 5.38 13.41 17.55
N GLY A 51 4.07 13.18 17.32
CA GLY A 51 3.08 12.92 18.37
C GLY A 51 2.57 11.48 18.27
N SER A 52 1.42 11.22 18.88
CA SER A 52 0.76 9.91 18.81
C SER A 52 0.06 9.66 17.46
N ARG A 53 -0.25 10.73 16.74
CA ARG A 53 -0.99 10.67 15.48
C ARG A 53 -0.27 11.32 14.31
N TYR A 54 0.45 12.39 14.54
CA TYR A 54 1.02 13.22 13.50
C TYR A 54 2.54 13.19 13.50
N VAL A 55 3.12 13.21 12.30
CA VAL A 55 4.55 13.38 12.06
C VAL A 55 4.73 14.63 11.23
N THR A 56 5.60 15.54 11.66
CA THR A 56 5.95 16.73 10.89
C THR A 56 7.34 16.54 10.30
N ALA A 57 7.42 16.67 8.99
CA ALA A 57 8.67 16.60 8.24
C ALA A 57 8.95 17.95 7.58
N ASP A 58 10.20 18.35 7.54
CA ASP A 58 10.61 19.65 7.01
C ASP A 58 11.82 19.52 6.09
N SER A 59 11.76 20.22 4.97
CA SER A 59 12.89 20.46 4.08
C SER A 59 13.13 21.94 3.82
N ASN A 60 12.15 22.79 3.98
CA ASN A 60 12.10 24.27 3.94
C ASN A 60 10.69 24.73 4.33
N THR A 61 9.71 23.83 4.22
CA THR A 61 8.31 24.06 4.56
C THR A 61 7.83 22.85 5.35
N PRO A 62 7.18 23.04 6.50
CA PRO A 62 6.71 21.92 7.31
C PRO A 62 5.50 21.24 6.64
N PHE A 63 5.55 19.91 6.55
CA PHE A 63 4.44 19.06 6.13
C PHE A 63 4.02 18.16 7.28
N ILE A 64 2.72 18.07 7.53
CA ILE A 64 2.14 17.27 8.60
C ILE A 64 1.48 16.04 8.00
N PHE A 65 1.94 14.86 8.41
CA PHE A 65 1.42 13.57 7.95
C PHE A 65 0.66 12.88 9.08
N ASP A 66 -0.51 12.33 8.74
CA ASP A 66 -1.39 11.65 9.68
C ASP A 66 -1.20 10.13 9.57
N VAL A 67 -0.91 9.46 10.69
CA VAL A 67 -0.81 8.00 10.74
C VAL A 67 -2.13 7.33 10.31
N ARG A 68 -3.26 7.95 10.57
CA ARG A 68 -4.58 7.43 10.18
C ARG A 68 -4.80 7.46 8.67
N ASN A 69 -4.11 8.33 7.95
CA ASN A 69 -4.13 8.41 6.51
C ASN A 69 -2.88 7.76 5.89
N ASP A 70 -2.25 6.84 6.62
CA ASP A 70 -1.09 6.07 6.19
C ASP A 70 0.07 6.96 5.72
N PHE A 71 0.30 8.07 6.45
CA PHE A 71 1.34 9.08 6.17
C PHE A 71 1.22 9.70 4.77
N LYS A 72 0.01 9.94 4.33
CA LYS A 72 -0.28 10.55 3.03
C LYS A 72 -1.10 11.83 3.20
N ILE A 73 -0.92 12.76 2.28
CA ILE A 73 -1.68 14.01 2.22
C ILE A 73 -2.46 14.02 0.92
N ASP A 74 -3.78 14.20 1.03
CA ASP A 74 -4.68 14.30 -0.11
C ASP A 74 -4.66 15.70 -0.73
N ASN A 75 -4.96 15.75 -2.04
CA ASN A 75 -5.08 17.02 -2.76
C ASN A 75 -6.45 17.68 -2.60
N GLY A 76 -7.32 17.18 -1.71
CA GLY A 76 -8.68 17.66 -1.54
C GLY A 76 -9.70 17.11 -2.56
N ARG A 77 -9.25 16.29 -3.50
CA ARG A 77 -10.08 15.66 -4.55
C ARG A 77 -10.06 14.14 -4.51
N GLY A 78 -9.70 13.57 -3.36
CA GLY A 78 -9.62 12.12 -3.18
C GLY A 78 -8.37 11.48 -3.78
N LYS A 79 -7.40 12.27 -4.24
CA LYS A 79 -6.10 11.77 -4.75
C LYS A 79 -4.98 12.14 -3.79
N ILE A 80 -3.98 11.27 -3.70
CA ILE A 80 -2.81 11.51 -2.86
C ILE A 80 -1.88 12.50 -3.56
N ALA A 81 -1.58 13.62 -2.87
CA ALA A 81 -0.63 14.63 -3.35
C ALA A 81 0.79 14.35 -2.86
N TYR A 82 0.94 13.96 -1.60
CA TYR A 82 2.23 13.69 -0.95
C TYR A 82 2.17 12.41 -0.14
N GLY A 83 3.29 11.69 -0.08
CA GLY A 83 3.45 10.54 0.79
C GLY A 83 4.80 10.59 1.50
N LEU A 84 4.86 10.08 2.73
CA LEU A 84 6.10 9.99 3.51
C LEU A 84 6.55 8.53 3.59
N TYR A 85 7.81 8.28 3.24
CA TYR A 85 8.41 6.95 3.17
C TYR A 85 9.78 6.95 3.84
N LEU A 86 10.17 5.80 4.39
CA LEU A 86 11.51 5.67 4.96
C LEU A 86 12.60 5.69 3.88
N CYS A 87 12.30 5.15 2.70
CA CYS A 87 13.21 5.15 1.55
C CYS A 87 12.42 5.08 0.24
N LYS A 88 13.09 5.37 -0.88
CA LYS A 88 12.48 5.29 -2.22
C LYS A 88 11.98 3.89 -2.56
N GLN A 89 12.71 2.87 -2.15
CA GLN A 89 12.34 1.49 -2.45
C GLN A 89 10.96 1.13 -1.87
N ASP A 90 10.65 1.61 -0.67
CA ASP A 90 9.34 1.37 -0.04
C ASP A 90 8.21 1.99 -0.87
N TYR A 91 8.44 3.15 -1.47
CA TYR A 91 7.48 3.76 -2.39
C TYR A 91 7.26 2.90 -3.64
N PHE A 92 8.34 2.41 -4.25
CA PHE A 92 8.23 1.54 -5.42
C PHE A 92 7.57 0.20 -5.09
N ASP A 93 7.83 -0.35 -3.92
CA ASP A 93 7.17 -1.57 -3.44
C ASP A 93 5.66 -1.35 -3.26
N GLU A 94 5.25 -0.20 -2.75
CA GLU A 94 3.83 0.18 -2.65
C GLU A 94 3.17 0.25 -4.03
N LEU A 95 3.84 0.86 -5.01
CA LEU A 95 3.32 0.93 -6.38
C LEU A 95 3.19 -0.46 -7.00
N GLU A 96 4.19 -1.30 -6.84
CA GLU A 96 4.15 -2.68 -7.34
C GLU A 96 3.00 -3.46 -6.71
N LYS A 97 2.80 -3.33 -5.40
CA LYS A 97 1.70 -3.96 -4.69
C LYS A 97 0.35 -3.52 -5.24
N ASP A 98 0.16 -2.21 -5.46
CA ASP A 98 -1.07 -1.66 -6.02
C ASP A 98 -1.33 -2.20 -7.43
N ASP A 99 -0.31 -2.27 -8.26
CA ASP A 99 -0.43 -2.78 -9.62
C ASP A 99 -0.76 -4.27 -9.64
N LEU A 100 -0.10 -5.06 -8.81
CA LEU A 100 -0.39 -6.50 -8.69
C LEU A 100 -1.81 -6.75 -8.20
N LEU A 101 -2.29 -5.97 -7.21
CA LEU A 101 -3.66 -6.07 -6.73
C LEU A 101 -4.67 -5.76 -7.82
N LYS A 102 -4.42 -4.73 -8.64
CA LYS A 102 -5.28 -4.39 -9.78
C LYS A 102 -5.31 -5.52 -10.82
N GLU A 103 -4.17 -6.10 -11.15
CA GLU A 103 -4.08 -7.20 -12.11
C GLU A 103 -4.77 -8.47 -11.59
N ILE A 104 -4.57 -8.82 -10.33
CA ILE A 104 -5.22 -9.97 -9.70
C ILE A 104 -6.73 -9.77 -9.69
N LYS A 105 -7.19 -8.57 -9.30
CA LYS A 105 -8.61 -8.21 -9.27
C LYS A 105 -9.22 -8.28 -10.66
N ARG A 106 -8.53 -7.76 -11.67
CA ARG A 106 -8.97 -7.83 -13.08
C ARG A 106 -9.13 -9.27 -13.52
N PHE A 107 -8.15 -10.12 -13.23
CA PHE A 107 -8.18 -11.53 -13.59
C PHE A 107 -9.42 -12.23 -13.02
N PHE A 108 -9.71 -12.06 -11.74
CA PHE A 108 -10.85 -12.71 -11.10
C PHE A 108 -12.21 -12.07 -11.43
N ASN A 109 -12.23 -10.86 -11.97
CA ASN A 109 -13.46 -10.18 -12.38
C ASN A 109 -13.78 -10.34 -13.88
N THR A 110 -12.95 -11.06 -14.64
CA THR A 110 -13.27 -11.32 -16.04
C THR A 110 -14.44 -12.31 -16.18
N TYR A 111 -15.30 -12.07 -17.18
CA TYR A 111 -16.47 -12.91 -17.45
C TYR A 111 -16.13 -14.25 -18.12
N ASP A 112 -14.88 -14.47 -18.50
CA ASP A 112 -14.47 -15.73 -19.10
C ASP A 112 -14.23 -16.79 -18.02
N GLY A 113 -15.30 -17.47 -17.64
CA GLY A 113 -15.26 -18.56 -16.68
C GLY A 113 -14.34 -19.71 -17.08
N LYS A 114 -14.05 -19.87 -18.36
CA LYS A 114 -13.12 -20.90 -18.83
C LYS A 114 -11.69 -20.67 -18.34
N VAL A 115 -11.26 -19.42 -18.24
CA VAL A 115 -9.93 -19.08 -17.74
C VAL A 115 -9.80 -19.50 -16.27
N HIS A 116 -10.83 -19.26 -15.47
CA HIS A 116 -10.83 -19.63 -14.06
C HIS A 116 -10.93 -21.16 -13.86
N TYR A 117 -11.72 -21.83 -14.68
CA TYR A 117 -11.83 -23.29 -14.67
C TYR A 117 -10.54 -23.99 -15.11
N SER A 118 -9.67 -23.32 -15.85
CA SER A 118 -8.39 -23.88 -16.25
C SER A 118 -7.35 -23.93 -15.13
N ILE A 119 -7.62 -23.24 -14.00
CA ILE A 119 -6.72 -23.27 -12.85
C ILE A 119 -6.86 -24.60 -12.13
N PRO A 120 -5.77 -25.38 -11.98
CA PRO A 120 -5.83 -26.66 -11.27
C PRO A 120 -6.31 -26.48 -9.82
N LEU A 121 -7.02 -27.49 -9.31
CA LEU A 121 -7.50 -27.48 -7.93
C LEU A 121 -6.36 -27.25 -6.91
N LYS A 122 -5.19 -27.83 -7.17
CA LYS A 122 -4.00 -27.63 -6.35
C LYS A 122 -3.64 -26.16 -6.23
N ASP A 123 -3.66 -25.41 -7.33
CA ASP A 123 -3.32 -24.00 -7.37
C ASP A 123 -4.41 -23.15 -6.71
N LEU A 124 -5.68 -23.50 -6.89
CA LEU A 124 -6.79 -22.83 -6.20
C LEU A 124 -6.71 -22.99 -4.69
N ARG A 125 -6.29 -24.16 -4.20
CA ARG A 125 -6.06 -24.37 -2.78
C ARG A 125 -4.96 -23.49 -2.22
N GLU A 126 -3.86 -23.32 -2.99
CA GLU A 126 -2.77 -22.41 -2.61
C GLU A 126 -3.25 -20.97 -2.55
N ILE A 127 -3.99 -20.51 -3.55
CA ILE A 127 -4.56 -19.17 -3.58
C ILE A 127 -5.48 -18.96 -2.38
N ALA A 128 -6.38 -19.90 -2.11
CA ALA A 128 -7.31 -19.83 -0.99
C ALA A 128 -6.58 -19.74 0.36
N LYS A 129 -5.51 -20.49 0.51
CA LYS A 129 -4.65 -20.46 1.70
C LYS A 129 -4.00 -19.10 1.89
N ILE A 130 -3.44 -18.54 0.82
CA ILE A 130 -2.77 -17.24 0.85
C ILE A 130 -3.73 -16.13 1.25
N ILE A 131 -4.95 -16.13 0.69
CA ILE A 131 -5.94 -15.08 0.96
C ILE A 131 -6.81 -15.35 2.21
N GLY A 132 -6.65 -16.52 2.84
CA GLY A 132 -7.28 -16.82 4.13
C GLY A 132 -8.72 -17.36 4.06
N VAL A 133 -9.18 -17.90 2.92
CA VAL A 133 -10.51 -18.51 2.78
C VAL A 133 -10.49 -20.04 2.92
N GLU A 134 -9.34 -20.62 3.22
CA GLU A 134 -9.14 -22.05 3.36
C GLU A 134 -10.09 -22.69 4.38
N GLY A 135 -10.29 -22.06 5.53
CA GLY A 135 -11.17 -22.55 6.58
C GLY A 135 -12.63 -22.69 6.17
N LEU A 136 -13.12 -21.82 5.30
CA LEU A 136 -14.49 -21.88 4.78
C LEU A 136 -14.68 -23.08 3.84
N ILE A 137 -13.66 -23.40 3.05
CA ILE A 137 -13.66 -24.53 2.12
C ILE A 137 -13.63 -25.85 2.90
N ASP A 138 -12.78 -25.94 3.93
CA ASP A 138 -12.65 -27.12 4.76
C ASP A 138 -13.94 -27.44 5.53
N GLU A 139 -14.64 -26.44 6.05
CA GLU A 139 -15.92 -26.60 6.70
C GLU A 139 -16.97 -27.18 5.75
N SER A 140 -17.02 -26.72 4.50
CA SER A 140 -17.97 -27.21 3.51
C SER A 140 -17.66 -28.64 3.08
N THR A 141 -16.39 -29.05 2.99
CA THR A 141 -16.01 -30.43 2.67
C THR A 141 -16.24 -31.39 3.82
N ASN A 142 -16.10 -30.94 5.05
CA ASN A 142 -16.36 -31.77 6.24
C ASN A 142 -17.83 -32.02 6.49
N SER A 143 -18.73 -31.25 5.88
CA SER A 143 -20.19 -31.47 6.00
C SER A 143 -20.73 -32.53 5.07
N LEU A 144 -19.91 -33.09 4.21
CA LEU A 144 -20.25 -34.20 3.32
C LEU A 144 -19.94 -35.53 4.00
#